data_b5d2c76c4b2ec9e4d4f0f28bdfe743f2
#
_entry.id   b5d2c76c4b2ec9e4d4f0f28bdfe743f2
#
_cell.length_a   1.000
_cell.length_b   1.000
_cell.length_c   1.000
_cell.angle_alpha   90.00
_cell.angle_beta   90.00
_cell.angle_gamma   90.00
#
_symmetry.space_group_name_H-M   'P 1'
#
loop_
_entity.id
_entity.type
_entity.pdbx_description
1 polymer ?
#
loop_
_entity_poly.entity_id
_entity_poly.type
_entity_poly.pdbx_seq_one_letter_code
_entity_poly.pdbx_strand_id
1 'polypeptide(L)'
;MGRIKQGLDYFPMSTSFMHDRVVRRVMKREGDAAFATLVETLSYIYAGKGYYISASDEFYDELTDSLYNTDMDDVKRIIALSVECGLFDAGLFRQYGILTSADIQRQYLFITKRRSSSLIKPDYCLLEAEELASYHSSQSSKSCADDADNETVDAVTSTADSVTSNTDSATSEAEMSTLGTQNK
;
A
#
# COMPACT_ATOMS: atom_id res chain seq x y z
N MET A 1 -11.78 -13.39 23.16
CA MET A 1 -11.31 -12.00 22.89
C MET A 1 -10.72 -11.97 21.49
N GLY A 2 -11.34 -11.23 20.56
CA GLY A 2 -10.82 -11.08 19.20
C GLY A 2 -9.51 -10.32 19.21
N ARG A 3 -8.51 -10.85 18.51
CA ARG A 3 -7.20 -10.19 18.32
C ARG A 3 -7.44 -8.93 17.50
N ILE A 4 -7.14 -7.76 18.05
CA ILE A 4 -7.24 -6.49 17.32
C ILE A 4 -6.18 -6.51 16.23
N LYS A 5 -6.62 -6.52 14.95
CA LYS A 5 -5.74 -6.48 13.80
C LYS A 5 -5.08 -5.09 13.71
N GLN A 6 -3.78 -5.02 13.88
CA GLN A 6 -3.01 -3.76 13.79
C GLN A 6 -2.67 -3.41 12.32
N GLY A 7 -2.24 -4.37 11.54
CA GLY A 7 -1.85 -4.18 10.15
C GLY A 7 -2.99 -3.89 9.19
N LEU A 8 -2.62 -3.58 7.95
CA LEU A 8 -3.52 -3.29 6.83
C LEU A 8 -3.48 -4.46 5.84
N ASP A 9 -4.60 -4.74 5.16
CA ASP A 9 -4.66 -5.71 4.06
C ASP A 9 -4.23 -5.09 2.73
N TYR A 10 -4.29 -3.77 2.63
CA TYR A 10 -3.83 -2.97 1.49
C TYR A 10 -3.45 -1.58 1.96
N PHE A 11 -2.58 -0.92 1.21
CA PHE A 11 -2.23 0.48 1.42
C PHE A 11 -2.23 1.21 0.07
N PRO A 12 -2.66 2.49 0.02
CA PRO A 12 -2.58 3.28 -1.19
C PRO A 12 -1.13 3.71 -1.45
N MET A 13 -0.67 3.49 -2.67
CA MET A 13 0.59 4.03 -3.16
C MET A 13 0.30 5.22 -4.07
N SER A 14 1.03 6.32 -3.87
CA SER A 14 0.91 7.48 -4.75
C SER A 14 1.29 7.12 -6.19
N THR A 15 0.53 7.58 -7.16
CA THR A 15 0.86 7.44 -8.59
C THR A 15 2.19 8.12 -8.94
N SER A 16 2.63 9.07 -8.12
CA SER A 16 3.92 9.77 -8.27
C SER A 16 5.06 9.11 -7.48
N PHE A 17 4.85 7.98 -6.83
CA PHE A 17 5.87 7.34 -5.97
C PHE A 17 7.20 7.10 -6.70
N MET A 18 7.16 6.55 -7.92
CA MET A 18 8.37 6.37 -8.74
C MET A 18 9.04 7.69 -9.19
N HIS A 19 8.28 8.79 -9.16
CA HIS A 19 8.77 10.12 -9.55
C HIS A 19 9.20 10.95 -8.35
N ASP A 20 8.98 10.46 -7.13
CA ASP A 20 9.46 11.11 -5.92
C ASP A 20 10.98 11.31 -5.96
N ARG A 21 11.43 12.46 -5.48
CA ARG A 21 12.84 12.85 -5.55
C ARG A 21 13.75 11.89 -4.78
N VAL A 22 13.29 11.41 -3.63
CA VAL A 22 14.06 10.51 -2.76
C VAL A 22 14.09 9.12 -3.36
N VAL A 23 12.94 8.58 -3.76
CA VAL A 23 12.83 7.27 -4.42
C VAL A 23 13.71 7.21 -5.68
N ARG A 24 13.61 8.23 -6.54
CA ARG A 24 14.45 8.31 -7.76
C ARG A 24 15.95 8.39 -7.46
N ARG A 25 16.34 9.02 -6.35
CA ARG A 25 17.76 9.07 -5.95
C ARG A 25 18.28 7.69 -5.60
N VAL A 26 17.49 6.91 -4.85
CA VAL A 26 17.82 5.52 -4.49
C VAL A 26 17.86 4.66 -5.76
N MET A 27 16.82 4.72 -6.60
CA MET A 27 16.77 3.96 -7.86
C MET A 27 17.91 4.29 -8.83
N LYS A 28 18.37 5.54 -8.89
CA LYS A 28 19.52 5.92 -9.75
C LYS A 28 20.84 5.30 -9.31
N ARG A 29 20.98 4.96 -8.04
CA ARG A 29 22.19 4.34 -7.49
C ARG A 29 22.13 2.82 -7.53
N GLU A 30 20.97 2.25 -7.23
CA GLU A 30 20.79 0.81 -6.99
C GLU A 30 19.95 0.11 -8.09
N GLY A 31 19.48 0.85 -9.08
CA GLY A 31 18.70 0.30 -10.18
C GLY A 31 17.26 -0.05 -9.81
N ASP A 32 16.64 -0.89 -10.65
CA ASP A 32 15.22 -1.26 -10.51
C ASP A 32 14.97 -2.19 -9.30
N ALA A 33 15.98 -2.92 -8.84
CA ALA A 33 15.91 -3.72 -7.61
C ALA A 33 15.53 -2.85 -6.40
N ALA A 34 15.98 -1.58 -6.37
CA ALA A 34 15.62 -0.65 -5.31
C ALA A 34 14.11 -0.42 -5.24
N PHE A 35 13.43 -0.28 -6.39
CA PHE A 35 11.98 -0.09 -6.39
C PHE A 35 11.24 -1.28 -5.79
N ALA A 36 11.60 -2.50 -6.21
CA ALA A 36 11.01 -3.73 -5.67
C ALA A 36 11.24 -3.83 -4.15
N THR A 37 12.49 -3.60 -3.71
CA THR A 37 12.85 -3.62 -2.28
C THR A 37 12.05 -2.60 -1.47
N LEU A 38 11.86 -1.38 -1.98
CA LEU A 38 11.11 -0.33 -1.28
C LEU A 38 9.62 -0.67 -1.20
N VAL A 39 9.01 -1.17 -2.28
CA VAL A 39 7.60 -1.57 -2.29
C VAL A 39 7.35 -2.71 -1.32
N GLU A 40 8.22 -3.73 -1.33
CA GLU A 40 8.11 -4.86 -0.42
C GLU A 40 8.32 -4.43 1.03
N THR A 41 9.29 -3.56 1.32
CA THR A 41 9.48 -2.98 2.66
C THR A 41 8.22 -2.25 3.15
N LEU A 42 7.57 -1.46 2.30
CA LEU A 42 6.30 -0.81 2.64
C LEU A 42 5.20 -1.82 2.90
N SER A 43 5.14 -2.90 2.11
CA SER A 43 4.19 -4.00 2.31
C SER A 43 4.37 -4.64 3.69
N TYR A 44 5.59 -4.95 4.11
CA TYR A 44 5.89 -5.45 5.44
C TYR A 44 5.52 -4.47 6.55
N ILE A 45 5.81 -3.18 6.39
CA ILE A 45 5.46 -2.13 7.36
C ILE A 45 3.94 -2.10 7.58
N TYR A 46 3.18 -2.00 6.48
CA TYR A 46 1.73 -1.84 6.56
C TYR A 46 1.01 -3.12 6.97
N ALA A 47 1.45 -4.28 6.48
CA ALA A 47 0.88 -5.57 6.87
C ALA A 47 1.15 -5.94 8.34
N GLY A 48 2.29 -5.54 8.87
CA GLY A 48 2.71 -5.84 10.23
C GLY A 48 2.07 -4.93 11.28
N LYS A 49 2.79 -3.92 11.70
CA LYS A 49 2.33 -2.93 12.70
C LYS A 49 1.58 -1.75 12.11
N GLY A 50 1.62 -1.60 10.79
CA GLY A 50 0.93 -0.58 10.03
C GLY A 50 1.71 0.73 9.86
N TYR A 51 2.67 1.03 10.71
CA TYR A 51 3.42 2.29 10.64
C TYR A 51 4.92 2.15 10.88
N TYR A 52 5.43 0.97 11.23
CA TYR A 52 6.86 0.68 11.36
C TYR A 52 7.15 -0.81 11.23
N ILE A 53 8.40 -1.14 10.93
CA ILE A 53 8.94 -2.49 11.05
C ILE A 53 10.32 -2.42 11.71
N SER A 54 10.70 -3.47 12.44
CA SER A 54 12.06 -3.62 12.96
C SER A 54 13.00 -4.08 11.85
N ALA A 55 14.11 -3.39 11.67
CA ALA A 55 15.17 -3.75 10.73
C ALA A 55 16.08 -4.83 11.36
N SER A 56 15.49 -5.97 11.74
CA SER A 56 16.18 -7.13 12.29
C SER A 56 16.77 -7.99 11.17
N ASP A 57 17.70 -8.88 11.51
CA ASP A 57 18.25 -9.83 10.54
C ASP A 57 17.13 -10.70 9.94
N GLU A 58 16.15 -11.13 10.76
CA GLU A 58 14.96 -11.87 10.34
C GLU A 58 14.15 -11.12 9.28
N PHE A 59 13.95 -9.80 9.44
CA PHE A 59 13.29 -8.97 8.43
C PHE A 59 14.10 -8.92 7.12
N TYR A 60 15.42 -8.80 7.21
CA TYR A 60 16.27 -8.78 6.02
C TYR A 60 16.28 -10.12 5.30
N ASP A 61 16.28 -11.24 6.03
CA ASP A 61 16.16 -12.60 5.46
C ASP A 61 14.83 -12.75 4.72
N GLU A 62 13.70 -12.45 5.37
CA GLU A 62 12.37 -12.51 4.75
C GLU A 62 12.25 -11.60 3.53
N LEU A 63 12.80 -10.39 3.60
CA LEU A 63 12.75 -9.44 2.50
C LEU A 63 13.59 -9.93 1.31
N THR A 64 14.76 -10.51 1.56
CA THR A 64 15.61 -11.09 0.52
C THR A 64 14.93 -12.28 -0.16
N ASP A 65 14.29 -13.15 0.62
CA ASP A 65 13.58 -14.33 0.10
C ASP A 65 12.37 -13.95 -0.78
N SER A 66 11.75 -12.79 -0.53
CA SER A 66 10.62 -12.30 -1.33
C SER A 66 11.03 -11.60 -2.63
N LEU A 67 12.33 -11.30 -2.81
CA LEU A 67 12.85 -10.57 -3.96
C LEU A 67 13.57 -11.48 -4.95
N TYR A 68 13.45 -11.16 -6.25
CA TYR A 68 14.16 -11.85 -7.31
C TYR A 68 15.45 -11.12 -7.66
N ASN A 69 16.54 -11.86 -7.83
CA ASN A 69 17.85 -11.33 -8.26
C ASN A 69 18.42 -10.22 -7.33
N THR A 70 18.13 -10.31 -6.05
CA THR A 70 18.63 -9.36 -5.04
C THR A 70 19.16 -10.17 -3.87
N ASP A 71 20.39 -9.96 -3.46
CA ASP A 71 20.97 -10.61 -2.31
C ASP A 71 20.82 -9.78 -1.03
N MET A 72 21.20 -10.38 0.09
CA MET A 72 21.11 -9.74 1.42
C MET A 72 21.92 -8.44 1.50
N ASP A 73 23.09 -8.40 0.88
CA ASP A 73 23.96 -7.22 0.91
C ASP A 73 23.36 -6.09 0.08
N ASP A 74 22.74 -6.41 -1.04
CA ASP A 74 22.00 -5.47 -1.88
C ASP A 74 20.80 -4.88 -1.12
N VAL A 75 20.03 -5.73 -0.45
CA VAL A 75 18.87 -5.30 0.36
C VAL A 75 19.32 -4.36 1.48
N LYS A 76 20.33 -4.75 2.26
CA LYS A 76 20.87 -3.92 3.33
C LYS A 76 21.39 -2.57 2.81
N ARG A 77 22.06 -2.57 1.66
CA ARG A 77 22.58 -1.36 1.03
C ARG A 77 21.45 -0.44 0.56
N ILE A 78 20.41 -0.98 -0.10
CA ILE A 78 19.24 -0.22 -0.54
C ILE A 78 18.50 0.41 0.65
N ILE A 79 18.29 -0.35 1.72
CA ILE A 79 17.63 0.16 2.94
C ILE A 79 18.48 1.25 3.60
N ALA A 80 19.79 1.03 3.79
CA ALA A 80 20.69 2.04 4.36
C ALA A 80 20.69 3.34 3.54
N LEU A 81 20.75 3.24 2.20
CA LEU A 81 20.66 4.38 1.31
C LEU A 81 19.31 5.10 1.40
N SER A 82 18.23 4.34 1.59
CA SER A 82 16.87 4.90 1.73
C SER A 82 16.73 5.72 3.02
N VAL A 83 17.35 5.26 4.11
CA VAL A 83 17.46 6.01 5.37
C VAL A 83 18.33 7.26 5.17
N GLU A 84 19.48 7.13 4.53
CA GLU A 84 20.38 8.26 4.23
C GLU A 84 19.70 9.34 3.38
N CYS A 85 18.92 8.93 2.39
CA CYS A 85 18.19 9.83 1.52
C CYS A 85 16.94 10.46 2.17
N GLY A 86 16.51 9.97 3.35
CA GLY A 86 15.38 10.51 4.10
C GLY A 86 14.02 9.92 3.73
N LEU A 87 13.97 8.73 3.10
CA LEU A 87 12.72 8.01 2.90
C LEU A 87 12.20 7.43 4.22
N PHE A 88 13.13 6.95 5.06
CA PHE A 88 12.87 6.53 6.43
C PHE A 88 13.61 7.46 7.40
N ASP A 89 13.07 7.60 8.61
CA ASP A 89 13.67 8.47 9.62
C ASP A 89 14.97 7.89 10.16
N ALA A 90 16.06 8.64 9.98
CA ALA A 90 17.40 8.22 10.40
C ALA A 90 17.59 8.23 11.91
N GLY A 91 16.83 9.02 12.65
CA GLY A 91 16.87 9.10 14.13
C GLY A 91 16.31 7.81 14.73
N LEU A 92 15.09 7.44 14.36
CA LEU A 92 14.44 6.22 14.83
C LEU A 92 15.15 4.95 14.35
N PHE A 93 15.70 4.98 13.13
CA PHE A 93 16.51 3.87 12.64
C PHE A 93 17.75 3.65 13.50
N ARG A 94 18.50 4.70 13.84
CA ARG A 94 19.71 4.58 14.66
C ARG A 94 19.43 4.23 16.12
N GLN A 95 18.32 4.77 16.67
CA GLN A 95 18.01 4.62 18.10
C GLN A 95 17.29 3.30 18.39
N TYR A 96 16.39 2.88 17.53
CA TYR A 96 15.51 1.73 17.78
C TYR A 96 15.62 0.63 16.71
N GLY A 97 16.40 0.83 15.65
CA GLY A 97 16.49 -0.14 14.56
C GLY A 97 15.16 -0.34 13.83
N ILE A 98 14.36 0.72 13.67
CA ILE A 98 13.06 0.62 13.01
C ILE A 98 13.02 1.46 11.73
N LEU A 99 12.25 0.98 10.76
CA LEU A 99 11.93 1.70 9.52
C LEU A 99 10.54 2.29 9.64
N THR A 100 10.47 3.62 9.60
CA THR A 100 9.25 4.42 9.60
C THR A 100 9.54 5.81 9.04
N SER A 101 8.50 6.58 8.73
CA SER A 101 8.58 8.01 8.41
C SER A 101 7.29 8.71 8.81
N ALA A 102 7.32 10.04 8.88
CA ALA A 102 6.13 10.83 9.17
C ALA A 102 5.00 10.56 8.15
N ASP A 103 5.33 10.39 6.86
CA ASP A 103 4.35 10.11 5.82
C ASP A 103 3.71 8.73 5.98
N ILE A 104 4.49 7.71 6.35
CA ILE A 104 3.96 6.38 6.67
C ILE A 104 2.99 6.46 7.85
N GLN A 105 3.34 7.21 8.88
CA GLN A 105 2.49 7.38 10.07
C GLN A 105 1.21 8.14 9.75
N ARG A 106 1.27 9.22 8.95
CA ARG A 106 0.09 9.95 8.48
C ARG A 106 -0.85 9.05 7.69
N GLN A 107 -0.29 8.31 6.76
CA GLN A 107 -1.07 7.40 5.93
C GLN A 107 -1.75 6.30 6.76
N TYR A 108 -1.02 5.71 7.71
CA TYR A 108 -1.59 4.73 8.63
C TYR A 108 -2.77 5.30 9.44
N LEU A 109 -2.59 6.46 10.07
CA LEU A 109 -3.66 7.12 10.83
C LEU A 109 -4.85 7.49 9.96
N PHE A 110 -4.60 7.97 8.74
CA PHE A 110 -5.67 8.30 7.79
C PHE A 110 -6.52 7.06 7.43
N ILE A 111 -5.87 5.93 7.12
CA ILE A 111 -6.58 4.69 6.76
C ILE A 111 -7.32 4.12 7.96
N THR A 112 -6.71 4.18 9.12
CA THR A 112 -7.24 3.56 10.34
C THR A 112 -8.10 4.50 11.19
N LYS A 113 -8.43 5.70 10.70
CA LYS A 113 -9.20 6.70 11.45
C LYS A 113 -10.56 6.22 11.98
N ARG A 114 -11.11 5.13 11.42
CA ARG A 114 -12.35 4.51 11.89
C ARG A 114 -12.13 3.40 12.93
N ARG A 115 -10.87 3.04 13.20
CA ARG A 115 -10.52 2.01 14.19
C ARG A 115 -10.27 2.69 15.55
N SER A 116 -10.94 2.25 16.58
CA SER A 116 -10.80 2.80 17.95
C SER A 116 -9.42 2.56 18.60
N SER A 117 -8.54 1.78 17.97
CA SER A 117 -7.26 1.32 18.55
C SER A 117 -6.03 1.66 17.72
N SER A 118 -6.11 2.64 16.83
CA SER A 118 -4.99 3.05 15.96
C SER A 118 -4.10 4.04 16.70
N LEU A 119 -3.22 3.52 17.56
CA LEU A 119 -2.28 4.35 18.32
C LEU A 119 -0.84 4.11 17.83
N ILE A 120 -0.14 5.20 17.59
CA ILE A 120 1.30 5.20 17.39
C ILE A 120 1.96 5.27 18.77
N LYS A 121 2.99 4.46 18.99
CA LYS A 121 3.78 4.52 20.24
C LYS A 121 4.42 5.90 20.36
N PRO A 122 4.35 6.56 21.55
CA PRO A 122 4.93 7.89 21.73
C PRO A 122 6.41 7.97 21.36
N ASP A 123 7.19 6.94 21.69
CA ASP A 123 8.63 6.88 21.42
C ASP A 123 8.97 6.81 19.91
N TYR A 124 8.02 6.39 19.06
CA TYR A 124 8.18 6.23 17.62
C TYR A 124 7.44 7.31 16.83
N CYS A 125 6.74 8.21 17.53
CA CYS A 125 5.91 9.21 16.90
C CYS A 125 6.76 10.34 16.31
N LEU A 126 6.57 10.61 15.02
CA LEU A 126 7.20 11.70 14.27
C LEU A 126 6.22 12.86 14.01
N LEU A 127 4.95 12.72 14.41
CA LEU A 127 3.90 13.68 14.14
C LEU A 127 3.75 14.67 15.29
N GLU A 128 3.43 15.91 14.95
CA GLU A 128 3.15 16.96 15.92
C GLU A 128 1.85 16.68 16.71
N ALA A 129 1.80 17.14 17.95
CA ALA A 129 0.65 16.92 18.83
C ALA A 129 -0.67 17.45 18.24
N GLU A 130 -0.62 18.58 17.53
CA GLU A 130 -1.79 19.18 16.84
C GLU A 130 -2.28 18.29 15.70
N GLU A 131 -1.34 17.70 14.94
CA GLU A 131 -1.64 16.78 13.86
C GLU A 131 -2.31 15.51 14.40
N LEU A 132 -1.76 14.91 15.45
CA LEU A 132 -2.36 13.75 16.12
C LEU A 132 -3.78 14.06 16.66
N ALA A 133 -3.98 15.23 17.26
CA ALA A 133 -5.28 15.64 17.78
C ALA A 133 -6.34 15.72 16.67
N SER A 134 -5.96 16.10 15.45
CA SER A 134 -6.87 16.16 14.31
C SER A 134 -7.40 14.77 13.89
N TYR A 135 -6.57 13.73 13.99
CA TYR A 135 -6.99 12.36 13.74
C TYR A 135 -7.89 11.79 14.85
N HIS A 136 -7.68 12.19 16.12
CA HIS A 136 -8.49 11.76 17.26
C HIS A 136 -9.85 12.47 17.33
N SER A 137 -9.93 13.76 17.01
CA SER A 137 -11.18 14.51 17.01
C SER A 137 -12.18 14.01 15.96
N SER A 138 -11.69 13.48 14.84
CA SER A 138 -12.51 12.84 13.81
C SER A 138 -13.18 11.54 14.27
N GLN A 139 -12.74 10.95 15.38
CA GLN A 139 -13.34 9.74 15.97
C GLN A 139 -14.50 10.09 16.93
N SER A 140 -14.46 11.25 17.58
CA SER A 140 -15.43 11.66 18.58
C SER A 140 -16.76 12.16 18.02
N SER A 141 -16.81 12.56 16.74
CA SER A 141 -18.01 13.19 16.14
C SER A 141 -19.01 12.23 15.50
N LYS A 142 -18.81 10.91 15.60
CA LYS A 142 -19.70 9.90 14.98
C LYS A 142 -20.51 9.02 15.92
N SER A 143 -20.59 9.33 17.21
CA SER A 143 -21.39 8.53 18.14
C SER A 143 -22.83 9.06 18.38
N CYS A 144 -23.32 10.03 17.59
CA CYS A 144 -24.64 10.62 17.78
C CYS A 144 -25.43 10.82 16.49
N ALA A 145 -25.43 9.86 15.55
CA ALA A 145 -26.40 9.91 14.45
C ALA A 145 -26.44 8.55 13.73
N ASP A 146 -27.14 7.59 14.30
CA ASP A 146 -27.74 6.45 13.57
C ASP A 146 -28.70 5.70 14.55
N ASP A 147 -29.81 6.35 14.90
CA ASP A 147 -31.04 5.71 15.37
C ASP A 147 -32.19 6.64 15.02
N ALA A 148 -32.69 6.54 13.81
CA ALA A 148 -34.09 6.79 13.46
C ALA A 148 -34.25 6.59 11.94
N ASP A 149 -35.10 5.66 11.69
CA ASP A 149 -36.07 5.48 10.62
C ASP A 149 -35.89 4.19 9.84
N ASN A 150 -36.43 3.16 10.52
CA ASN A 150 -36.98 2.00 9.87
C ASN A 150 -38.50 2.16 9.89
N GLU A 151 -39.10 2.54 8.79
CA GLU A 151 -40.51 2.23 8.52
C GLU A 151 -40.73 1.82 7.08
N THR A 152 -41.09 0.58 7.00
CA THR A 152 -41.85 -0.18 6.02
C THR A 152 -42.75 0.60 5.09
N VAL A 153 -42.71 0.22 3.78
CA VAL A 153 -43.94 0.00 3.02
C VAL A 153 -43.73 -1.09 1.97
N ASP A 154 -44.63 -2.05 2.08
CA ASP A 154 -44.87 -3.17 1.20
C ASP A 154 -45.34 -2.81 -0.20
N ALA A 155 -44.99 -3.75 -1.10
CA ALA A 155 -45.84 -4.35 -2.14
C ALA A 155 -46.27 -3.48 -3.36
N VAL A 156 -46.07 -3.95 -4.54
CA VAL A 156 -47.03 -4.68 -5.42
C VAL A 156 -46.51 -4.71 -6.85
N THR A 157 -46.26 -5.92 -7.35
CA THR A 157 -46.82 -6.58 -8.55
C THR A 157 -46.36 -6.20 -9.94
N SER A 158 -45.68 -7.17 -10.54
CA SER A 158 -45.89 -7.89 -11.83
C SER A 158 -46.20 -7.10 -13.09
N THR A 159 -45.52 -7.46 -14.15
CA THR A 159 -45.87 -8.28 -15.33
C THR A 159 -44.78 -8.14 -16.38
N ALA A 160 -44.13 -9.19 -16.75
CA ALA A 160 -44.16 -10.00 -17.95
C ALA A 160 -44.38 -9.27 -19.28
N ASP A 161 -43.44 -9.49 -20.20
CA ASP A 161 -43.56 -10.06 -21.57
C ASP A 161 -42.26 -9.72 -22.32
N SER A 162 -41.44 -10.65 -22.66
CA SER A 162 -41.39 -11.61 -23.77
C SER A 162 -41.06 -11.03 -25.16
N VAL A 163 -40.07 -11.70 -25.80
CA VAL A 163 -39.93 -12.07 -27.20
C VAL A 163 -39.25 -11.01 -28.10
N THR A 164 -38.25 -11.25 -28.89
CA THR A 164 -37.72 -12.27 -29.79
C THR A 164 -36.38 -11.80 -30.39
N SER A 165 -35.40 -12.67 -30.46
CA SER A 165 -34.68 -13.24 -31.60
C SER A 165 -34.47 -12.42 -32.87
N ASN A 166 -33.22 -12.40 -33.36
CA ASN A 166 -32.69 -12.92 -34.62
C ASN A 166 -31.23 -12.49 -34.77
N THR A 167 -30.30 -13.43 -34.82
CA THR A 167 -29.61 -14.06 -35.96
C THR A 167 -29.22 -13.12 -37.10
N ASP A 168 -27.93 -13.04 -37.41
CA ASP A 168 -27.22 -13.60 -38.54
C ASP A 168 -25.77 -13.11 -38.56
N SER A 169 -24.84 -14.00 -38.48
CA SER A 169 -23.97 -14.55 -39.54
C SER A 169 -23.35 -13.55 -40.52
N ALA A 170 -22.04 -13.46 -40.51
CA ALA A 170 -21.22 -13.68 -41.73
C ALA A 170 -19.71 -13.55 -41.42
N THR A 171 -19.08 -14.65 -41.46
CA THR A 171 -17.82 -15.09 -42.04
C THR A 171 -17.22 -14.15 -43.10
N SER A 172 -15.91 -13.87 -43.00
CA SER A 172 -15.03 -14.01 -44.15
C SER A 172 -13.56 -14.11 -43.72
N GLU A 173 -13.02 -15.19 -44.18
CA GLU A 173 -11.63 -15.65 -44.17
C GLU A 173 -10.78 -14.85 -45.17
N ALA A 174 -9.47 -15.17 -45.03
CA ALA A 174 -8.40 -15.11 -46.03
C ALA A 174 -7.66 -13.76 -46.09
N GLU A 175 -6.34 -13.67 -46.20
CA GLU A 175 -5.35 -14.60 -46.70
C GLU A 175 -3.94 -14.19 -46.20
N MET A 176 -3.18 -15.16 -46.06
CA MET A 176 -1.74 -15.38 -45.99
C MET A 176 -0.99 -14.72 -47.17
N SER A 177 0.12 -14.06 -46.91
CA SER A 177 1.21 -14.00 -47.89
C SER A 177 2.59 -13.92 -47.20
N THR A 178 3.27 -14.98 -47.39
CA THR A 178 4.70 -15.24 -47.24
C THR A 178 5.56 -14.50 -48.25
N LEU A 179 6.86 -14.44 -47.93
CA LEU A 179 8.07 -14.21 -48.76
C LEU A 179 8.78 -12.92 -48.35
N GLY A 180 10.05 -12.90 -48.08
CA GLY A 180 11.18 -13.79 -48.33
C GLY A 180 12.46 -13.07 -47.99
N THR A 181 13.33 -13.76 -47.41
CA THR A 181 14.78 -13.97 -47.60
C THR A 181 15.58 -12.86 -48.30
N GLN A 182 16.72 -12.56 -47.66
CA GLN A 182 18.11 -12.52 -48.14
C GLN A 182 18.89 -11.21 -47.93
N ASN A 183 19.98 -11.41 -47.19
CA ASN A 183 21.40 -11.11 -47.51
C ASN A 183 21.86 -9.64 -47.62
N LYS A 184 22.65 -9.21 -46.70
CA LYS A 184 24.12 -9.18 -46.80
C LYS A 184 24.71 -8.77 -45.47
#